data_a7057e8183bc4246b7746ed73ee1a36b
#
_entry.id   a7057e8183bc4246b7746ed73ee1a36b
#
_cell.length_a   1.000
_cell.length_b   1.000
_cell.length_c   1.000
_cell.angle_alpha   90.00
_cell.angle_beta   90.00
_cell.angle_gamma   90.00
#
_symmetry.space_group_name_H-M   'P 1'
#
loop_
_entity.id
_entity.type
_entity.pdbx_description
1 polymer ?
#
loop_
_entity_poly.entity_id
_entity_poly.type
_entity_poly.pdbx_seq_one_letter_code
_entity_poly.pdbx_strand_id
1 'polypeptide(L)'
;MLVAPIRVRRHPTRPPVAADHYEIPILALTLDSTVTKAVDLPVVRTPPGRWKEWPPLVLAGCDEPLATDAPDLRGVWRVYKGPLKGHIERNEQAGVRVVITGGGVIHDLTADGSLMSDEGVGGAKISVAARYENDRLNLYLNDKRLVATRYRDGDEMVWRWGPYTNRLRRLTAPTDAE
;
A
#
# COMPACT_ATOMS: atom_id res chain seq x y z
N MET A 1 -4.31 -33.89 12.05
CA MET A 1 -4.39 -33.25 10.72
C MET A 1 -3.26 -32.25 10.63
N LEU A 2 -2.13 -32.63 10.00
CA LEU A 2 -0.93 -31.78 9.89
C LEU A 2 -1.18 -30.73 8.80
N VAL A 3 -1.24 -29.48 9.19
CA VAL A 3 -1.22 -28.36 8.25
C VAL A 3 0.21 -28.20 7.76
N ALA A 4 0.45 -28.50 6.50
CA ALA A 4 1.76 -28.29 5.88
C ALA A 4 2.12 -26.81 5.93
N PRO A 5 3.36 -26.45 6.27
CA PRO A 5 3.79 -25.06 6.28
C PRO A 5 3.73 -24.52 4.85
N ILE A 6 2.99 -23.42 4.66
CA ILE A 6 3.00 -22.68 3.41
C ILE A 6 4.43 -22.19 3.20
N ARG A 7 5.15 -22.83 2.28
CA ARG A 7 6.44 -22.33 1.81
C ARG A 7 6.18 -21.02 1.08
N VAL A 8 6.35 -19.92 1.78
CA VAL A 8 6.50 -18.61 1.13
C VAL A 8 7.76 -18.72 0.28
N ARG A 9 7.59 -18.96 -1.03
CA ARG A 9 8.71 -18.82 -1.95
C ARG A 9 9.20 -17.40 -1.82
N ARG A 10 10.41 -17.24 -1.33
CA ARG A 10 11.13 -15.97 -1.38
C ARG A 10 11.33 -15.66 -2.87
N HIS A 11 10.43 -14.90 -3.44
CA HIS A 11 10.78 -14.18 -4.65
C HIS A 11 11.84 -13.18 -4.23
N PRO A 12 13.02 -13.19 -4.89
CA PRO A 12 13.95 -12.10 -4.72
C PRO A 12 13.22 -10.86 -5.27
N THR A 13 12.52 -10.15 -4.40
CA THR A 13 12.17 -8.78 -4.67
C THR A 13 13.51 -8.08 -4.73
N ARG A 14 14.05 -7.96 -5.95
CA ARG A 14 15.11 -7.00 -6.18
C ARG A 14 14.59 -5.71 -5.56
N PRO A 15 15.29 -5.16 -4.55
CA PRO A 15 14.85 -3.90 -4.00
C PRO A 15 14.70 -2.99 -5.21
N PRO A 16 13.54 -2.41 -5.40
CA PRO A 16 13.41 -1.48 -6.49
C PRO A 16 14.50 -0.47 -6.27
N VAL A 17 15.07 -0.03 -7.33
CA VAL A 17 16.08 1.00 -7.50
C VAL A 17 16.36 1.80 -6.22
N ALA A 18 17.59 2.17 -5.97
CA ALA A 18 18.08 2.84 -4.79
C ALA A 18 17.09 3.88 -4.19
N ALA A 19 17.16 4.09 -2.90
CA ALA A 19 16.23 4.94 -2.15
C ALA A 19 16.10 6.38 -2.71
N ASP A 20 17.09 6.84 -3.44
CA ASP A 20 17.13 8.10 -4.18
C ASP A 20 16.14 8.19 -5.37
N HIS A 21 15.63 7.06 -5.84
CA HIS A 21 14.58 7.00 -6.88
C HIS A 21 13.17 6.87 -6.30
N TYR A 22 13.04 6.75 -5.00
CA TYR A 22 11.75 6.94 -4.36
C TYR A 22 11.53 8.44 -4.21
N GLU A 23 11.03 9.05 -5.26
CA GLU A 23 10.41 10.33 -5.07
C GLU A 23 9.40 10.16 -3.95
N ILE A 24 9.73 10.69 -2.77
CA ILE A 24 8.69 11.08 -1.84
C ILE A 24 7.73 11.88 -2.72
N PRO A 25 6.43 11.58 -2.72
CA PRO A 25 5.49 12.42 -3.43
C PRO A 25 5.64 13.84 -2.87
N ILE A 26 6.61 14.54 -3.36
CA ILE A 26 6.57 15.98 -3.40
C ILE A 26 5.36 16.18 -4.27
N LEU A 27 4.28 16.63 -3.65
CA LEU A 27 3.18 17.21 -4.37
C LEU A 27 3.83 18.05 -5.46
N ALA A 28 3.86 17.52 -6.66
CA ALA A 28 4.19 18.32 -7.82
C ALA A 28 3.05 19.33 -7.86
N LEU A 29 3.29 20.49 -7.30
CA LEU A 29 2.50 21.68 -7.51
C LEU A 29 2.66 22.01 -8.99
N THR A 30 1.93 21.28 -9.81
CA THR A 30 1.66 21.70 -11.16
C THR A 30 0.67 22.83 -11.01
N LEU A 31 1.19 24.04 -11.22
CA LEU A 31 0.52 25.34 -11.07
C LEU A 31 -0.74 25.51 -11.94
N ASP A 32 -1.24 24.47 -12.59
CA ASP A 32 -2.37 24.58 -13.55
C ASP A 32 -3.29 23.36 -13.57
N SER A 33 -3.26 22.52 -12.54
CA SER A 33 -4.17 21.38 -12.51
C SER A 33 -5.42 21.72 -11.73
N THR A 34 -6.55 21.65 -12.37
CA THR A 34 -7.83 21.36 -11.71
C THR A 34 -7.59 20.22 -10.73
N VAL A 35 -7.81 20.48 -9.44
CA VAL A 35 -7.67 19.47 -8.38
C VAL A 35 -8.53 18.28 -8.80
N THR A 36 -7.89 17.16 -9.10
CA THR A 36 -8.60 15.94 -9.48
C THR A 36 -8.98 15.20 -8.21
N LYS A 37 -10.26 14.92 -8.06
CA LYS A 37 -10.71 14.09 -6.94
C LYS A 37 -10.23 12.64 -7.13
N ALA A 38 -9.80 12.03 -6.07
CA ALA A 38 -9.31 10.65 -6.10
C ALA A 38 -10.35 9.67 -6.66
N VAL A 39 -11.63 9.90 -6.39
CA VAL A 39 -12.73 9.06 -6.90
C VAL A 39 -12.94 9.17 -8.41
N ASP A 40 -12.49 10.25 -9.03
CA ASP A 40 -12.63 10.47 -10.48
C ASP A 40 -11.49 9.82 -11.28
N LEU A 41 -10.43 9.39 -10.60
CA LEU A 41 -9.32 8.71 -11.26
C LEU A 41 -9.66 7.24 -11.55
N PRO A 42 -9.30 6.72 -12.74
CA PRO A 42 -9.47 5.31 -13.04
C PRO A 42 -8.76 4.41 -12.01
N VAL A 43 -9.37 3.28 -11.69
CA VAL A 43 -8.74 2.28 -10.82
C VAL A 43 -7.58 1.62 -11.57
N VAL A 44 -6.41 1.62 -10.96
CA VAL A 44 -5.22 0.98 -11.50
C VAL A 44 -5.17 -0.49 -11.07
N ARG A 45 -4.76 -1.34 -11.97
CA ARG A 45 -4.64 -2.79 -11.73
C ARG A 45 -3.19 -3.24 -11.85
N THR A 46 -2.87 -4.30 -11.15
CA THR A 46 -1.59 -4.99 -11.35
C THR A 46 -1.45 -5.38 -12.81
N PRO A 47 -0.36 -4.99 -13.50
CA PRO A 47 -0.16 -5.38 -14.89
C PRO A 47 0.10 -6.89 -15.00
N PRO A 48 -0.22 -7.51 -16.14
CA PRO A 48 0.12 -8.90 -16.43
C PRO A 48 1.61 -9.18 -16.18
N GLY A 49 1.91 -10.24 -15.42
CA GLY A 49 3.29 -10.57 -15.06
C GLY A 49 3.89 -9.70 -13.95
N ARG A 50 3.08 -8.88 -13.32
CA ARG A 50 3.42 -7.90 -12.28
C ARG A 50 4.27 -6.74 -12.81
N TRP A 51 4.34 -5.64 -12.04
CA TRP A 51 5.26 -4.57 -12.38
C TRP A 51 6.71 -4.95 -12.04
N LYS A 52 7.63 -4.49 -12.87
CA LYS A 52 9.09 -4.72 -12.71
C LYS A 52 9.82 -3.44 -12.33
N GLU A 53 9.22 -2.32 -12.65
CA GLU A 53 9.66 -0.98 -12.29
C GLU A 53 8.54 -0.33 -11.50
N TRP A 54 8.88 0.54 -10.57
CA TRP A 54 7.86 1.22 -9.77
C TRP A 54 6.91 2.01 -10.68
N PRO A 55 5.61 1.71 -10.62
CA PRO A 55 4.64 2.48 -11.38
C PRO A 55 4.61 3.93 -10.87
N PRO A 56 4.20 4.88 -11.73
CA PRO A 56 3.98 6.26 -11.30
C PRO A 56 2.98 6.34 -10.16
N LEU A 57 2.96 7.48 -9.48
CA LEU A 57 1.97 7.75 -8.43
C LEU A 57 0.58 7.79 -9.04
N VAL A 58 -0.36 7.08 -8.43
CA VAL A 58 -1.76 7.03 -8.88
C VAL A 58 -2.52 8.26 -8.40
N LEU A 59 -2.27 8.68 -7.16
CA LEU A 59 -2.98 9.79 -6.53
C LEU A 59 -2.17 11.08 -6.55
N ALA A 60 -1.20 11.20 -7.47
CA ALA A 60 -0.49 12.46 -7.68
C ALA A 60 -1.47 13.58 -8.04
N GLY A 61 -1.37 14.71 -7.34
CA GLY A 61 -2.27 15.86 -7.55
C GLY A 61 -3.62 15.77 -6.85
N CYS A 62 -3.88 14.68 -6.11
CA CYS A 62 -5.04 14.62 -5.20
C CYS A 62 -4.63 15.20 -3.83
N ASP A 63 -5.33 16.23 -3.39
CA ASP A 63 -5.09 16.93 -2.12
C ASP A 63 -6.22 16.76 -1.11
N GLU A 64 -7.14 15.86 -1.38
CA GLU A 64 -8.27 15.60 -0.50
C GLU A 64 -7.78 15.18 0.89
N PRO A 65 -8.33 15.77 1.97
CA PRO A 65 -8.02 15.34 3.32
C PRO A 65 -8.36 13.85 3.48
N LEU A 66 -7.60 13.18 4.32
CA LEU A 66 -7.89 11.79 4.65
C LEU A 66 -9.29 11.67 5.26
N ALA A 67 -9.95 10.56 4.93
CA ALA A 67 -11.23 10.23 5.54
C ALA A 67 -11.13 10.13 7.07
N THR A 68 -12.26 10.30 7.75
CA THR A 68 -12.35 10.07 9.20
C THR A 68 -11.90 8.64 9.53
N ASP A 69 -11.22 8.47 10.63
CA ASP A 69 -10.62 7.21 11.09
C ASP A 69 -9.53 6.60 10.16
N ALA A 70 -9.08 7.35 9.14
CA ALA A 70 -8.00 6.93 8.29
C ALA A 70 -6.65 7.22 8.95
N PRO A 71 -5.82 6.21 9.20
CA PRO A 71 -4.44 6.44 9.61
C PRO A 71 -3.65 7.05 8.44
N ASP A 72 -2.74 7.97 8.71
CA ASP A 72 -1.83 8.47 7.68
C ASP A 72 -0.73 7.45 7.40
N LEU A 73 -0.95 6.63 6.39
CA LEU A 73 -0.01 5.61 5.93
C LEU A 73 0.83 6.07 4.74
N ARG A 74 0.63 7.29 4.24
CA ARG A 74 1.30 7.80 3.03
C ARG A 74 2.81 7.72 3.13
N GLY A 75 3.46 7.37 2.04
CA GLY A 75 4.91 7.31 1.91
C GLY A 75 5.43 5.93 1.50
N VAL A 76 6.74 5.81 1.49
CA VAL A 76 7.45 4.57 1.21
C VAL A 76 7.94 3.96 2.51
N TRP A 77 7.68 2.68 2.69
CA TRP A 77 7.91 1.98 3.93
C TRP A 77 8.73 0.72 3.70
N ARG A 78 9.66 0.40 4.59
CA ARG A 78 10.44 -0.84 4.56
C ARG A 78 10.16 -1.66 5.82
N VAL A 79 9.86 -2.93 5.63
CA VAL A 79 9.79 -3.89 6.74
C VAL A 79 11.19 -4.10 7.31
N TYR A 80 11.41 -3.68 8.55
CA TYR A 80 12.66 -3.89 9.25
C TYR A 80 12.57 -5.07 10.25
N LYS A 81 11.36 -5.43 10.68
CA LYS A 81 11.10 -6.52 11.63
C LYS A 81 9.84 -7.28 11.22
N GLY A 82 9.92 -8.60 11.25
CA GLY A 82 8.84 -9.52 10.91
C GLY A 82 9.21 -10.47 9.78
N PRO A 83 8.28 -11.38 9.41
CA PRO A 83 8.54 -12.41 8.39
C PRO A 83 8.86 -11.86 7.00
N LEU A 84 8.38 -10.66 6.67
CA LEU A 84 8.61 -10.02 5.38
C LEU A 84 9.75 -8.98 5.42
N LYS A 85 10.71 -9.13 6.34
CA LYS A 85 11.86 -8.22 6.46
C LYS A 85 12.51 -7.97 5.09
N GLY A 86 12.70 -6.69 4.77
CA GLY A 86 13.25 -6.22 3.50
C GLY A 86 12.18 -5.88 2.45
N HIS A 87 10.92 -6.26 2.65
CA HIS A 87 9.83 -5.83 1.77
C HIS A 87 9.66 -4.32 1.82
N ILE A 88 9.41 -3.73 0.66
CA ILE A 88 9.13 -2.30 0.52
C ILE A 88 7.76 -2.13 -0.10
N GLU A 89 6.96 -1.23 0.45
CA GLU A 89 5.69 -0.82 -0.11
C GLU A 89 5.56 0.71 -0.12
N ARG A 90 4.84 1.22 -1.11
CA ARG A 90 4.43 2.62 -1.20
C ARG A 90 2.94 2.69 -0.94
N ASN A 91 2.53 3.57 -0.04
CA ASN A 91 1.15 3.84 0.26
C ASN A 91 0.79 5.27 -0.16
N GLU A 92 -0.27 5.40 -0.94
CA GLU A 92 -0.88 6.66 -1.36
C GLU A 92 -2.29 6.72 -0.81
N GLN A 93 -2.75 7.88 -0.36
CA GLN A 93 -4.09 8.05 0.19
C GLN A 93 -4.62 9.44 -0.15
N ALA A 94 -5.89 9.51 -0.55
CA ALA A 94 -6.65 10.75 -0.70
C ALA A 94 -8.13 10.46 -0.45
N GLY A 95 -8.78 11.21 0.43
CA GLY A 95 -10.14 10.92 0.85
C GLY A 95 -10.27 9.50 1.39
N VAL A 96 -11.15 8.72 0.77
CA VAL A 96 -11.38 7.30 1.10
C VAL A 96 -10.53 6.33 0.25
N ARG A 97 -9.82 6.84 -0.75
CA ARG A 97 -9.03 5.98 -1.64
C ARG A 97 -7.66 5.68 -1.05
N VAL A 98 -7.22 4.45 -1.21
CA VAL A 98 -5.90 3.98 -0.81
C VAL A 98 -5.28 3.13 -1.91
N VAL A 99 -4.04 3.43 -2.24
CA VAL A 99 -3.25 2.65 -3.21
C VAL A 99 -2.01 2.12 -2.53
N ILE A 100 -1.87 0.81 -2.50
CA ILE A 100 -0.72 0.13 -1.91
C ILE A 100 0.05 -0.55 -3.05
N THR A 101 1.26 -0.11 -3.27
CA THR A 101 2.13 -0.64 -4.31
C THR A 101 3.32 -1.34 -3.65
N GLY A 102 3.48 -2.64 -3.87
CA GLY A 102 4.58 -3.41 -3.28
C GLY A 102 4.61 -4.84 -3.79
N GLY A 103 5.78 -5.49 -3.76
CA GLY A 103 5.91 -6.90 -4.15
C GLY A 103 5.48 -7.24 -5.58
N GLY A 104 5.46 -6.25 -6.48
CA GLY A 104 5.05 -6.42 -7.88
C GLY A 104 3.54 -6.32 -8.09
N VAL A 105 2.75 -6.00 -7.05
CA VAL A 105 1.29 -5.84 -7.13
C VAL A 105 0.87 -4.42 -6.77
N ILE A 106 -0.31 -4.03 -7.23
CA ILE A 106 -0.96 -2.76 -6.92
C ILE A 106 -2.34 -3.11 -6.34
N HIS A 107 -2.58 -2.70 -5.12
CA HIS A 107 -3.90 -2.73 -4.49
C HIS A 107 -4.47 -1.32 -4.51
N ASP A 108 -5.41 -1.06 -5.39
CA ASP A 108 -6.08 0.24 -5.54
C ASP A 108 -7.53 0.09 -5.10
N LEU A 109 -7.83 0.59 -3.92
CA LEU A 109 -9.06 0.30 -3.20
C LEU A 109 -9.73 1.58 -2.71
N THR A 110 -11.05 1.53 -2.61
CA THR A 110 -11.85 2.53 -1.89
C THR A 110 -12.17 1.97 -0.50
N ALA A 111 -11.76 2.67 0.54
CA ALA A 111 -11.90 2.20 1.92
C ALA A 111 -13.25 2.60 2.54
N ASP A 112 -14.34 2.42 1.80
CA ASP A 112 -15.73 2.69 2.18
C ASP A 112 -16.53 1.41 2.49
N GLY A 113 -15.86 0.26 2.41
CA GLY A 113 -16.48 -1.05 2.62
C GLY A 113 -17.05 -1.69 1.36
N SER A 114 -16.99 -1.04 0.22
CA SER A 114 -17.40 -1.63 -1.06
C SER A 114 -16.51 -2.81 -1.43
N LEU A 115 -17.12 -3.84 -2.03
CA LEU A 115 -16.40 -5.02 -2.46
C LEU A 115 -15.80 -4.77 -3.85
N MET A 116 -14.48 -4.83 -3.95
CA MET A 116 -13.75 -4.59 -5.18
C MET A 116 -12.99 -5.84 -5.64
N SER A 117 -12.88 -6.01 -6.95
CA SER A 117 -12.00 -7.02 -7.53
C SER A 117 -10.56 -6.58 -7.41
N ASP A 118 -9.68 -7.47 -6.98
CA ASP A 118 -8.26 -7.23 -6.79
C ASP A 118 -7.43 -8.46 -7.16
N GLU A 119 -6.13 -8.34 -7.10
CA GLU A 119 -5.20 -9.45 -7.33
C GLU A 119 -4.36 -9.69 -6.07
N GLY A 120 -4.45 -10.89 -5.56
CA GLY A 120 -3.67 -11.33 -4.41
C GLY A 120 -2.24 -11.71 -4.78
N VAL A 121 -1.44 -11.97 -3.76
CA VAL A 121 -0.09 -12.50 -3.91
C VAL A 121 -0.16 -13.83 -4.68
N GLY A 122 0.57 -13.90 -5.80
CA GLY A 122 0.55 -15.09 -6.66
C GLY A 122 -0.37 -14.99 -7.88
N GLY A 123 -1.04 -13.82 -8.08
CA GLY A 123 -1.87 -13.57 -9.26
C GLY A 123 -3.29 -14.12 -9.13
N ALA A 124 -3.69 -14.57 -7.95
CA ALA A 124 -5.04 -15.04 -7.73
C ALA A 124 -6.02 -13.85 -7.72
N LYS A 125 -7.09 -13.95 -8.51
CA LYS A 125 -8.18 -12.96 -8.45
C LYS A 125 -8.92 -13.12 -7.12
N ILE A 126 -9.08 -12.01 -6.42
CA ILE A 126 -9.75 -11.96 -5.13
C ILE A 126 -10.78 -10.82 -5.12
N SER A 127 -11.71 -10.89 -4.19
CA SER A 127 -12.61 -9.78 -3.88
C SER A 127 -12.28 -9.26 -2.49
N VAL A 128 -12.02 -7.96 -2.40
CA VAL A 128 -11.57 -7.30 -1.17
C VAL A 128 -12.48 -6.13 -0.86
N ALA A 129 -12.89 -6.01 0.39
CA ALA A 129 -13.46 -4.78 0.94
C ALA A 129 -12.43 -4.12 1.85
N ALA A 130 -12.17 -2.84 1.63
CA ALA A 130 -11.31 -2.02 2.48
C ALA A 130 -12.15 -1.11 3.37
N ARG A 131 -11.72 -0.91 4.62
CA ARG A 131 -12.37 0.01 5.57
C ARG A 131 -11.36 0.74 6.42
N TYR A 132 -11.62 2.01 6.66
CA TYR A 132 -11.00 2.75 7.73
C TYR A 132 -11.85 2.61 8.99
N GLU A 133 -11.30 1.99 10.02
CA GLU A 133 -11.99 1.70 11.27
C GLU A 133 -11.01 1.85 12.45
N ASN A 134 -11.31 2.73 13.40
CA ASN A 134 -10.51 2.92 14.61
C ASN A 134 -9.02 3.18 14.32
N ASP A 135 -8.72 4.16 13.48
CA ASP A 135 -7.37 4.51 13.03
C ASP A 135 -6.60 3.34 12.39
N ARG A 136 -7.32 2.48 11.68
CA ARG A 136 -6.76 1.33 10.97
C ARG A 136 -7.32 1.22 9.58
N LEU A 137 -6.48 0.78 8.65
CA LEU A 137 -6.91 0.26 7.36
C LEU A 137 -7.08 -1.26 7.49
N ASN A 138 -8.29 -1.72 7.39
CA ASN A 138 -8.66 -3.13 7.44
C ASN A 138 -9.05 -3.64 6.05
N LEU A 139 -8.49 -4.77 5.64
CA LEU A 139 -8.82 -5.44 4.39
C LEU A 139 -9.52 -6.77 4.68
N TYR A 140 -10.70 -6.93 4.09
CA TYR A 140 -11.55 -8.10 4.26
C TYR A 140 -11.68 -8.87 2.97
N LEU A 141 -11.37 -10.16 2.99
CA LEU A 141 -11.60 -11.04 1.85
C LEU A 141 -13.08 -11.40 1.78
N ASN A 142 -13.70 -11.18 0.61
CA ASN A 142 -15.12 -11.37 0.37
C ASN A 142 -16.03 -10.68 1.41
N ASP A 143 -15.59 -9.52 1.90
CA ASP A 143 -16.29 -8.72 2.92
C ASP A 143 -16.56 -9.44 4.26
N LYS A 144 -15.90 -10.55 4.51
CA LYS A 144 -16.17 -11.39 5.69
C LYS A 144 -14.95 -11.62 6.56
N ARG A 145 -13.82 -11.94 5.95
CA ARG A 145 -12.63 -12.36 6.67
C ARG A 145 -11.57 -11.28 6.66
N LEU A 146 -11.28 -10.71 7.82
CA LEU A 146 -10.14 -9.80 8.00
C LEU A 146 -8.83 -10.54 7.64
N VAL A 147 -8.12 -10.06 6.64
CA VAL A 147 -6.89 -10.67 6.13
C VAL A 147 -5.68 -9.78 6.34
N ALA A 148 -5.86 -8.48 6.35
CA ALA A 148 -4.76 -7.55 6.60
C ALA A 148 -5.23 -6.32 7.36
N THR A 149 -4.36 -5.79 8.20
CA THR A 149 -4.57 -4.53 8.90
C THR A 149 -3.29 -3.71 8.85
N ARG A 150 -3.42 -2.40 8.59
CA ARG A 150 -2.33 -1.43 8.70
C ARG A 150 -2.71 -0.30 9.63
N TYR A 151 -1.80 0.12 10.46
CA TYR A 151 -1.99 1.25 11.38
C TYR A 151 -0.66 1.88 11.77
N ARG A 152 -0.73 3.07 12.35
CA ARG A 152 0.44 3.77 12.89
C ARG A 152 0.66 3.37 14.34
N ASP A 153 1.93 3.23 14.70
CA ASP A 153 2.42 3.05 16.06
C ASP A 153 3.60 4.02 16.24
N GLY A 154 3.28 5.24 16.64
CA GLY A 154 4.23 6.35 16.59
C GLY A 154 4.70 6.64 15.17
N ASP A 155 6.01 6.65 14.96
CA ASP A 155 6.61 6.88 13.64
C ASP A 155 6.67 5.63 12.75
N GLU A 156 6.32 4.50 13.29
CA GLU A 156 6.31 3.23 12.56
C GLU A 156 4.93 2.92 12.00
N MET A 157 4.90 2.06 11.00
CA MET A 157 3.69 1.40 10.54
C MET A 157 3.73 -0.06 10.99
N VAL A 158 2.60 -0.56 11.44
CA VAL A 158 2.40 -1.99 11.71
C VAL A 158 1.51 -2.55 10.62
N TRP A 159 1.99 -3.60 9.99
CA TRP A 159 1.23 -4.37 9.01
C TRP A 159 1.04 -5.80 9.52
N ARG A 160 -0.20 -6.15 9.81
CA ARG A 160 -0.61 -7.51 10.16
C ARG A 160 -1.21 -8.17 8.92
N TRP A 161 -0.76 -9.39 8.62
CA TRP A 161 -1.25 -10.18 7.50
C TRP A 161 -1.43 -11.63 7.97
N GLY A 162 -2.67 -12.07 8.08
CA GLY A 162 -2.99 -13.33 8.74
C GLY A 162 -2.36 -13.39 10.15
N PRO A 163 -1.57 -14.43 10.45
CA PRO A 163 -0.91 -14.57 11.75
C PRO A 163 0.36 -13.72 11.88
N TYR A 164 0.82 -13.09 10.81
CA TYR A 164 2.09 -12.39 10.76
C TYR A 164 1.96 -10.93 11.14
N THR A 165 2.94 -10.41 11.86
CA THR A 165 3.07 -8.98 12.18
C THR A 165 4.40 -8.47 11.65
N ASN A 166 4.35 -7.45 10.83
CA ASN A 166 5.50 -6.75 10.30
C ASN A 166 5.53 -5.33 10.85
N ARG A 167 6.72 -4.84 11.17
CA ARG A 167 6.96 -3.44 11.52
C ARG A 167 7.77 -2.77 10.45
N LEU A 168 7.34 -1.60 10.05
CA LEU A 168 7.90 -0.85 8.94
C LEU A 168 8.35 0.53 9.41
N ARG A 169 9.47 0.97 8.84
CA ARG A 169 9.94 2.35 8.96
C ARG A 169 9.78 3.06 7.64
N ARG A 170 9.42 4.34 7.72
CA ARG A 170 9.36 5.20 6.54
C ARG A 170 10.76 5.37 5.99
N LEU A 171 10.89 5.20 4.67
CA LEU A 171 12.10 5.60 3.97
C LEU A 171 12.01 7.11 3.74
N THR A 172 12.88 7.85 4.38
CA THR A 172 13.09 9.26 4.07
C THR A 172 13.98 9.38 2.85
N ALA A 173 13.76 10.39 2.01
CA ALA A 173 14.77 10.74 1.01
C ALA A 173 16.09 11.02 1.73
N PRO A 174 17.25 10.76 1.10
CA PRO A 174 18.51 11.21 1.63
C PRO A 174 18.37 12.73 1.85
N THR A 175 18.55 13.17 3.08
CA THR A 175 18.80 14.58 3.35
C THR A 175 20.12 14.87 2.66
N ASP A 176 20.11 15.76 1.69
CA ASP A 176 21.37 16.30 1.14
C ASP A 176 22.18 16.74 2.35
N ALA A 177 23.24 16.00 2.62
CA ALA A 177 24.15 16.37 3.67
C ALA A 177 24.83 17.66 3.23
N GLU A 178 24.63 18.73 4.01
CA GLU A 178 25.40 19.97 3.92
C GLU A 178 26.90 19.70 4.00
#